data_090c3adc1d32f66a2b94b0e1e11ce6e1
#
_entry.id   090c3adc1d32f66a2b94b0e1e11ce6e1
#
_cell.length_a   1.000
_cell.length_b   1.000
_cell.length_c   1.000
_cell.angle_alpha   90.00
_cell.angle_beta   90.00
_cell.angle_gamma   90.00
#
_symmetry.space_group_name_H-M   'P 1'
#
loop_
_entity.id
_entity.type
_entity.pdbx_description
1 polymer ?
#
loop_
_entity_poly.entity_id
_entity_poly.type
_entity_poly.pdbx_seq_one_letter_code
_entity_poly.pdbx_strand_id
1 'polypeptide(L)'
;MNKSQAGILPNGWHKTFYTLWLGCFITGLGYSMTMPFISLFMAELGHYNKLQLNLYSGLAFAMTFIAQAIISPYWGNLADRKGRKLMCMRAAGVMSLTIFITGLAQSALFIICMRFLQGLFSGYINNATALMAGETPHQRSGWVMSQMMTAGTAGSLVGPLIGGALSSAFGYRIPFFITGGLMFLTFLGTWLLVKEDFTTVSRENMKPMGQILQDLPNVKLIIIMFVTTMIVQSSTMSIDPIVSLYVKSLMPHSNNIALIAGIVAATPGLGTMLSASHIGHLMDRVGAEKVLRWGLLIATILFIPMTFIPNAWSLAFWRFLLGIISAGLLPAAQTILTLNVPPEAFGRVFSYNQSFQAVGAVLGSLLGSTISGMFTYEWVFAATGITLLINYLIMQFSSQSRNA
;
A
#
# COMPACT_ATOMS: atom_id res chain seq x y z
N MET A 1 27.81 26.92 -18.67
CA MET A 1 27.27 28.30 -18.66
C MET A 1 25.75 28.23 -18.58
N ASN A 2 25.18 28.92 -17.66
CA ASN A 2 23.74 29.17 -17.39
C ASN A 2 22.74 27.99 -17.38
N LYS A 3 22.76 27.21 -16.32
CA LYS A 3 21.63 26.36 -15.86
C LYS A 3 20.87 27.01 -14.70
N SER A 4 20.67 28.32 -14.69
CA SER A 4 20.11 29.03 -13.54
C SER A 4 18.73 29.66 -13.74
N GLN A 5 17.93 29.16 -14.69
CA GLN A 5 16.56 29.65 -14.89
C GLN A 5 15.58 28.53 -15.28
N ALA A 6 15.72 27.34 -14.73
CA ALA A 6 14.69 26.31 -14.85
C ALA A 6 13.67 26.47 -13.71
N GLY A 7 12.51 27.07 -14.02
CA GLY A 7 11.25 26.78 -13.36
C GLY A 7 11.07 27.27 -11.93
N ILE A 8 11.18 28.58 -11.69
CA ILE A 8 10.48 29.18 -10.54
C ILE A 8 9.03 29.41 -11.00
N LEU A 9 8.11 28.52 -10.65
CA LEU A 9 6.69 28.84 -10.76
C LEU A 9 6.42 30.09 -9.89
N PRO A 10 5.97 31.22 -10.48
CA PRO A 10 5.66 32.41 -9.69
C PRO A 10 4.50 32.06 -8.78
N ASN A 11 4.66 32.16 -7.45
CA ASN A 11 3.63 32.11 -6.39
C ASN A 11 2.48 31.08 -6.50
N GLY A 12 2.46 30.19 -7.50
CA GLY A 12 1.35 29.28 -7.80
C GLY A 12 1.54 27.82 -7.36
N TRP A 13 2.77 27.37 -7.08
CA TRP A 13 3.03 25.97 -6.71
C TRP A 13 2.35 25.56 -5.40
N HIS A 14 2.15 26.49 -4.46
CA HIS A 14 1.45 26.21 -3.22
C HIS A 14 0.01 25.75 -3.45
N LYS A 15 -0.70 26.36 -4.41
CA LYS A 15 -2.09 25.98 -4.74
C LYS A 15 -2.12 24.55 -5.32
N THR A 16 -1.21 24.24 -6.24
CA THR A 16 -1.02 22.90 -6.78
C THR A 16 -0.68 21.91 -5.67
N PHE A 17 0.24 22.27 -4.76
CA PHE A 17 0.64 21.43 -3.64
C PHE A 17 -0.53 21.07 -2.72
N TYR A 18 -1.28 22.07 -2.22
CA TYR A 18 -2.41 21.78 -1.32
C TYR A 18 -3.51 20.97 -2.00
N THR A 19 -3.78 21.21 -3.28
CA THR A 19 -4.75 20.44 -4.06
C THR A 19 -4.32 18.98 -4.19
N LEU A 20 -3.07 18.72 -4.53
CA LEU A 20 -2.54 17.37 -4.68
C LEU A 20 -2.35 16.67 -3.32
N TRP A 21 -1.96 17.43 -2.28
CA TRP A 21 -1.89 16.92 -0.91
C TRP A 21 -3.24 16.42 -0.43
N LEU A 22 -4.29 17.25 -0.59
CA LEU A 22 -5.66 16.84 -0.25
C LEU A 22 -6.12 15.65 -1.10
N GLY A 23 -5.79 15.62 -2.38
CA GLY A 23 -6.08 14.50 -3.28
C GLY A 23 -5.39 13.20 -2.84
N CYS A 24 -4.14 13.25 -2.39
CA CYS A 24 -3.44 12.09 -1.83
C CYS A 24 -4.08 11.63 -0.51
N PHE A 25 -4.46 12.56 0.36
CA PHE A 25 -5.18 12.26 1.60
C PHE A 25 -6.52 11.57 1.32
N ILE A 26 -7.33 12.13 0.40
CA ILE A 26 -8.63 11.54 0.01
C ILE A 26 -8.44 10.17 -0.65
N THR A 27 -7.40 9.98 -1.47
CA THR A 27 -7.12 8.69 -2.10
C THR A 27 -6.76 7.64 -1.06
N GLY A 28 -5.88 7.96 -0.09
CA GLY A 28 -5.54 7.08 1.02
C GLY A 28 -6.75 6.76 1.90
N LEU A 29 -7.53 7.79 2.27
CA LEU A 29 -8.78 7.68 3.03
C LEU A 29 -9.78 6.76 2.32
N GLY A 30 -10.03 7.00 1.05
CA GLY A 30 -11.04 6.25 0.28
C GLY A 30 -10.67 4.78 0.09
N TYR A 31 -9.38 4.50 -0.17
CA TYR A 31 -8.90 3.12 -0.24
C TYR A 31 -9.13 2.39 1.09
N SER A 32 -8.68 2.95 2.19
CA SER A 32 -8.75 2.30 3.50
C SER A 32 -10.14 2.34 4.13
N MET A 33 -11.00 3.29 3.76
CA MET A 33 -12.40 3.36 4.21
C MET A 33 -13.27 2.25 3.62
N THR A 34 -12.93 1.73 2.45
CA THR A 34 -13.74 0.70 1.76
C THR A 34 -13.14 -0.69 1.89
N MET A 35 -11.81 -0.82 1.90
CA MET A 35 -11.10 -2.09 1.81
C MET A 35 -11.45 -3.11 2.90
N PRO A 36 -11.41 -2.78 4.20
CA PRO A 36 -11.68 -3.77 5.23
C PRO A 36 -13.11 -4.32 5.18
N PHE A 37 -14.04 -3.59 4.55
CA PHE A 37 -15.46 -3.92 4.57
C PHE A 37 -15.94 -4.65 3.31
N ILE A 38 -15.09 -4.83 2.29
CA ILE A 38 -15.44 -5.55 1.06
C ILE A 38 -15.93 -6.97 1.35
N SER A 39 -15.26 -7.67 2.25
CA SER A 39 -15.62 -9.06 2.61
C SER A 39 -16.95 -9.14 3.34
N LEU A 40 -17.25 -8.18 4.22
CA LEU A 40 -18.54 -8.10 4.88
C LEU A 40 -19.65 -7.67 3.92
N PHE A 41 -19.36 -6.77 2.99
CA PHE A 41 -20.27 -6.36 1.94
C PHE A 41 -20.61 -7.54 1.02
N MET A 42 -19.61 -8.33 0.59
CA MET A 42 -19.86 -9.54 -0.19
C MET A 42 -20.74 -10.55 0.57
N ALA A 43 -20.56 -10.68 1.89
CA ALA A 43 -21.36 -11.56 2.72
C ALA A 43 -22.86 -11.17 2.76
N GLU A 44 -23.22 -9.91 2.49
CA GLU A 44 -24.61 -9.47 2.37
C GLU A 44 -25.21 -9.71 0.99
N LEU A 45 -24.39 -9.85 -0.06
CA LEU A 45 -24.85 -9.96 -1.45
C LEU A 45 -25.29 -11.36 -1.83
N GLY A 46 -25.02 -12.37 -1.01
CA GLY A 46 -25.42 -13.74 -1.34
C GLY A 46 -25.04 -14.75 -0.28
N HIS A 47 -25.56 -15.98 -0.43
CA HIS A 47 -25.27 -17.11 0.43
C HIS A 47 -24.00 -17.82 -0.05
N TYR A 48 -22.84 -17.39 0.47
CA TYR A 48 -21.56 -18.01 0.17
C TYR A 48 -21.13 -18.88 1.36
N ASN A 49 -20.58 -20.06 1.06
CA ASN A 49 -19.92 -20.84 2.09
C ASN A 49 -18.61 -20.14 2.53
N LYS A 50 -18.03 -20.57 3.66
CA LYS A 50 -16.83 -19.96 4.24
C LYS A 50 -15.68 -19.87 3.22
N LEU A 51 -15.41 -20.97 2.48
CA LEU A 51 -14.34 -21.01 1.50
C LEU A 51 -14.58 -20.03 0.35
N GLN A 52 -15.79 -20.02 -0.22
CA GLN A 52 -16.16 -19.11 -1.31
C GLN A 52 -16.01 -17.65 -0.90
N LEU A 53 -16.54 -17.26 0.27
CA LEU A 53 -16.49 -15.89 0.75
C LEU A 53 -15.05 -15.41 0.97
N ASN A 54 -14.22 -16.23 1.60
CA ASN A 54 -12.82 -15.90 1.80
C ASN A 54 -12.05 -15.80 0.47
N LEU A 55 -12.24 -16.76 -0.45
CA LEU A 55 -11.61 -16.71 -1.78
C LEU A 55 -12.03 -15.49 -2.59
N TYR A 56 -13.32 -15.14 -2.63
CA TYR A 56 -13.78 -13.93 -3.33
C TYR A 56 -13.20 -12.67 -2.71
N SER A 57 -13.09 -12.61 -1.38
CA SER A 57 -12.43 -11.50 -0.69
C SER A 57 -10.96 -11.38 -1.11
N GLY A 58 -10.21 -12.46 -1.05
CA GLY A 58 -8.81 -12.47 -1.49
C GLY A 58 -8.62 -12.12 -2.96
N LEU A 59 -9.50 -12.64 -3.85
CA LEU A 59 -9.51 -12.31 -5.26
C LEU A 59 -9.78 -10.82 -5.50
N ALA A 60 -10.69 -10.19 -4.75
CA ALA A 60 -10.97 -8.77 -4.89
C ALA A 60 -9.74 -7.91 -4.58
N PHE A 61 -8.93 -8.29 -3.58
CA PHE A 61 -7.66 -7.64 -3.29
C PHE A 61 -6.61 -7.96 -4.37
N ALA A 62 -6.40 -9.24 -4.69
CA ALA A 62 -5.42 -9.70 -5.66
C ALA A 62 -5.62 -9.05 -7.03
N MET A 63 -6.86 -9.00 -7.54
CA MET A 63 -7.18 -8.45 -8.86
C MET A 63 -6.80 -6.99 -9.01
N THR A 64 -6.88 -6.20 -7.93
CA THR A 64 -6.42 -4.81 -7.96
C THR A 64 -4.91 -4.72 -8.19
N PHE A 65 -4.12 -5.52 -7.48
CA PHE A 65 -2.66 -5.50 -7.60
C PHE A 65 -2.18 -6.13 -8.91
N ILE A 66 -2.85 -7.19 -9.39
CA ILE A 66 -2.56 -7.80 -10.70
C ILE A 66 -2.79 -6.77 -11.81
N ALA A 67 -3.95 -6.12 -11.82
CA ALA A 67 -4.28 -5.11 -12.80
C ALA A 67 -3.29 -3.94 -12.78
N GLN A 68 -2.94 -3.47 -11.59
CA GLN A 68 -1.95 -2.40 -11.40
C GLN A 68 -0.58 -2.81 -11.93
N ALA A 69 -0.12 -4.01 -11.62
CA ALA A 69 1.20 -4.50 -12.07
C ALA A 69 1.28 -4.58 -13.61
N ILE A 70 0.24 -5.09 -14.26
CA ILE A 70 0.18 -5.23 -15.72
C ILE A 70 0.20 -3.87 -16.42
N ILE A 71 -0.59 -2.91 -15.92
CA ILE A 71 -0.80 -1.64 -16.64
C ILE A 71 0.19 -0.52 -16.27
N SER A 72 0.90 -0.65 -15.12
CA SER A 72 1.81 0.38 -14.61
C SER A 72 2.87 0.85 -15.63
N PRO A 73 3.53 -0.04 -16.39
CA PRO A 73 4.53 0.39 -17.40
C PRO A 73 3.92 1.23 -18.51
N TYR A 74 2.69 0.91 -18.92
CA TYR A 74 1.97 1.68 -19.95
C TYR A 74 1.66 3.10 -19.47
N TRP A 75 1.11 3.23 -18.24
CA TRP A 75 0.78 4.53 -17.69
C TRP A 75 2.02 5.37 -17.35
N GLY A 76 3.10 4.75 -16.90
CA GLY A 76 4.37 5.44 -16.70
C GLY A 76 4.89 6.07 -17.99
N ASN A 77 4.86 5.29 -19.09
CA ASN A 77 5.24 5.77 -20.42
C ASN A 77 4.35 6.93 -20.91
N LEU A 78 3.05 6.83 -20.65
CA LEU A 78 2.11 7.88 -21.06
C LEU A 78 2.27 9.15 -20.18
N ALA A 79 2.59 9.01 -18.90
CA ALA A 79 2.89 10.11 -18.00
C ALA A 79 4.09 10.93 -18.49
N ASP A 80 5.16 10.25 -18.96
CA ASP A 80 6.36 10.88 -19.47
C ASP A 80 6.13 11.59 -20.82
N ARG A 81 5.05 11.25 -21.55
CA ARG A 81 4.70 11.86 -22.86
C ARG A 81 3.61 12.92 -22.77
N LYS A 82 2.64 12.78 -21.87
CA LYS A 82 1.44 13.63 -21.81
C LYS A 82 1.27 14.41 -20.51
N GLY A 83 2.23 14.29 -19.60
CA GLY A 83 2.22 14.98 -18.32
C GLY A 83 1.53 14.18 -17.20
N ARG A 84 1.86 14.52 -15.98
CA ARG A 84 1.40 13.83 -14.78
C ARG A 84 0.05 14.32 -14.27
N LYS A 85 -0.32 15.59 -14.56
CA LYS A 85 -1.66 16.11 -14.27
C LYS A 85 -2.73 15.25 -14.94
N LEU A 86 -2.56 14.94 -16.23
CA LEU A 86 -3.49 14.09 -16.97
C LEU A 86 -3.63 12.70 -16.32
N MET A 87 -2.52 12.14 -15.83
CA MET A 87 -2.54 10.85 -15.14
C MET A 87 -3.25 10.91 -13.80
N CYS A 88 -3.10 12.01 -13.04
CA CYS A 88 -3.86 12.24 -11.81
C CYS A 88 -5.36 12.37 -12.08
N MET A 89 -5.75 13.15 -13.10
CA MET A 89 -7.15 13.32 -13.50
C MET A 89 -7.77 12.00 -13.92
N ARG A 90 -7.11 11.24 -14.78
CA ARG A 90 -7.54 9.91 -15.21
C ARG A 90 -7.76 8.98 -14.01
N ALA A 91 -6.77 8.90 -13.11
CA ALA A 91 -6.85 8.04 -11.93
C ALA A 91 -8.03 8.45 -11.03
N ALA A 92 -8.14 9.73 -10.67
CA ALA A 92 -9.21 10.21 -9.80
C ALA A 92 -10.59 10.02 -10.43
N GLY A 93 -10.76 10.35 -11.73
CA GLY A 93 -12.05 10.26 -12.43
C GLY A 93 -12.54 8.82 -12.58
N VAL A 94 -11.67 7.90 -13.05
CA VAL A 94 -12.07 6.50 -13.21
C VAL A 94 -12.24 5.81 -11.85
N MET A 95 -11.37 6.10 -10.86
CA MET A 95 -11.55 5.57 -9.51
C MET A 95 -12.84 6.07 -8.86
N SER A 96 -13.21 7.34 -9.05
CA SER A 96 -14.51 7.87 -8.59
C SER A 96 -15.67 7.03 -9.11
N LEU A 97 -15.71 6.80 -10.42
CA LEU A 97 -16.78 6.05 -11.07
C LEU A 97 -16.80 4.58 -10.63
N THR A 98 -15.64 3.92 -10.65
CA THR A 98 -15.54 2.48 -10.31
C THR A 98 -15.89 2.22 -8.84
N ILE A 99 -15.46 3.08 -7.92
CA ILE A 99 -15.77 2.93 -6.50
C ILE A 99 -17.27 3.20 -6.27
N PHE A 100 -17.84 4.24 -6.89
CA PHE A 100 -19.26 4.55 -6.77
C PHE A 100 -20.11 3.38 -7.28
N ILE A 101 -19.80 2.85 -8.46
CA ILE A 101 -20.48 1.70 -9.06
C ILE A 101 -20.32 0.43 -8.21
N THR A 102 -19.19 0.25 -7.53
CA THR A 102 -18.99 -0.85 -6.56
C THR A 102 -20.05 -0.80 -5.46
N GLY A 103 -20.45 0.39 -4.99
CA GLY A 103 -21.55 0.55 -4.02
C GLY A 103 -22.91 0.05 -4.53
N LEU A 104 -23.11 -0.06 -5.86
CA LEU A 104 -24.31 -0.62 -6.49
C LEU A 104 -24.23 -2.13 -6.74
N ALA A 105 -23.16 -2.78 -6.35
CA ALA A 105 -22.92 -4.20 -6.60
C ALA A 105 -24.06 -5.08 -6.05
N GLN A 106 -24.39 -6.13 -6.84
CA GLN A 106 -25.39 -7.15 -6.50
C GLN A 106 -24.77 -8.55 -6.38
N SER A 107 -23.47 -8.70 -6.66
CA SER A 107 -22.77 -9.98 -6.54
C SER A 107 -21.29 -9.76 -6.21
N ALA A 108 -20.67 -10.78 -5.59
CA ALA A 108 -19.24 -10.76 -5.30
C ALA A 108 -18.39 -10.67 -6.57
N LEU A 109 -18.79 -11.36 -7.65
CA LEU A 109 -18.07 -11.31 -8.93
C LEU A 109 -18.05 -9.90 -9.51
N PHE A 110 -19.15 -9.17 -9.42
CA PHE A 110 -19.21 -7.77 -9.87
C PHE A 110 -18.20 -6.90 -9.09
N ILE A 111 -18.08 -7.08 -7.78
CA ILE A 111 -17.08 -6.37 -6.97
C ILE A 111 -15.67 -6.71 -7.46
N ILE A 112 -15.35 -7.99 -7.70
CA ILE A 112 -14.06 -8.43 -8.21
C ILE A 112 -13.72 -7.77 -9.55
N CYS A 113 -14.68 -7.70 -10.47
CA CYS A 113 -14.50 -7.01 -11.76
C CYS A 113 -14.23 -5.51 -11.58
N MET A 114 -14.97 -4.85 -10.69
CA MET A 114 -14.76 -3.42 -10.40
C MET A 114 -13.40 -3.19 -9.73
N ARG A 115 -12.93 -4.09 -8.87
CA ARG A 115 -11.61 -4.05 -8.24
C ARG A 115 -10.49 -4.20 -9.27
N PHE A 116 -10.64 -5.10 -10.25
CA PHE A 116 -9.73 -5.21 -11.37
C PHE A 116 -9.68 -3.91 -12.19
N LEU A 117 -10.84 -3.37 -12.54
CA LEU A 117 -10.93 -2.11 -13.27
C LEU A 117 -10.31 -0.95 -12.49
N GLN A 118 -10.56 -0.87 -11.19
CA GLN A 118 -9.93 0.12 -10.31
C GLN A 118 -8.40 0.01 -10.32
N GLY A 119 -7.86 -1.22 -10.29
CA GLY A 119 -6.42 -1.48 -10.40
C GLY A 119 -5.83 -0.97 -11.71
N LEU A 120 -6.51 -1.19 -12.85
CA LEU A 120 -6.08 -0.70 -14.16
C LEU A 120 -5.90 0.82 -14.22
N PHE A 121 -6.68 1.57 -13.45
CA PHE A 121 -6.66 3.04 -13.49
C PHE A 121 -6.11 3.67 -12.20
N SER A 122 -5.53 2.90 -11.29
CA SER A 122 -4.90 3.40 -10.07
C SER A 122 -3.67 4.27 -10.34
N GLY A 123 -3.08 4.83 -9.28
CA GLY A 123 -1.80 5.52 -9.32
C GLY A 123 -1.88 7.04 -9.11
N TYR A 124 -2.95 7.56 -8.51
CA TYR A 124 -3.08 8.99 -8.21
C TYR A 124 -1.92 9.49 -7.35
N ILE A 125 -1.65 8.86 -6.20
CA ILE A 125 -0.61 9.28 -5.24
C ILE A 125 0.77 9.33 -5.90
N ASN A 126 1.14 8.29 -6.67
CA ASN A 126 2.43 8.22 -7.33
C ASN A 126 2.61 9.34 -8.37
N ASN A 127 1.57 9.61 -9.17
CA ASN A 127 1.62 10.69 -10.16
C ASN A 127 1.61 12.08 -9.52
N ALA A 128 0.81 12.29 -8.46
CA ALA A 128 0.77 13.55 -7.71
C ALA A 128 2.12 13.85 -7.05
N THR A 129 2.74 12.85 -6.42
CA THR A 129 4.07 12.98 -5.82
C THR A 129 5.13 13.28 -6.87
N ALA A 130 5.10 12.59 -8.01
CA ALA A 130 6.05 12.81 -9.09
C ALA A 130 5.84 14.17 -9.79
N LEU A 131 4.61 14.67 -9.90
CA LEU A 131 4.33 16.02 -10.39
C LEU A 131 4.93 17.05 -9.45
N MET A 132 4.69 16.92 -8.15
CA MET A 132 5.26 17.85 -7.16
C MET A 132 6.78 17.80 -7.10
N ALA A 133 7.41 16.64 -7.35
CA ALA A 133 8.86 16.54 -7.44
C ALA A 133 9.44 17.39 -8.58
N GLY A 134 8.74 17.48 -9.72
CA GLY A 134 9.13 18.31 -10.85
C GLY A 134 8.88 19.79 -10.66
N GLU A 135 7.80 20.15 -9.97
CA GLU A 135 7.33 21.53 -9.84
C GLU A 135 7.88 22.27 -8.61
N THR A 136 8.50 21.55 -7.67
CA THR A 136 8.99 22.13 -6.42
C THR A 136 10.44 22.60 -6.54
N PRO A 137 10.78 23.81 -6.04
CA PRO A 137 12.15 24.26 -5.95
C PRO A 137 13.03 23.29 -5.16
N HIS A 138 14.24 23.01 -5.63
CA HIS A 138 15.17 22.04 -5.03
C HIS A 138 15.37 22.22 -3.52
N GLN A 139 15.37 23.46 -3.03
CA GLN A 139 15.54 23.78 -1.61
C GLN A 139 14.39 23.28 -0.72
N ARG A 140 13.19 23.06 -1.27
CA ARG A 140 11.98 22.62 -0.52
C ARG A 140 11.51 21.22 -0.93
N SER A 141 12.17 20.58 -1.87
CA SER A 141 11.77 19.29 -2.44
C SER A 141 11.63 18.21 -1.35
N GLY A 142 12.57 18.11 -0.43
CA GLY A 142 12.50 17.12 0.67
C GLY A 142 11.28 17.31 1.57
N TRP A 143 10.97 18.56 1.95
CA TRP A 143 9.79 18.86 2.76
C TRP A 143 8.49 18.51 2.00
N VAL A 144 8.38 18.93 0.74
CA VAL A 144 7.19 18.66 -0.08
C VAL A 144 6.97 17.17 -0.27
N MET A 145 8.02 16.41 -0.60
CA MET A 145 7.92 14.95 -0.76
C MET A 145 7.46 14.26 0.53
N SER A 146 8.03 14.66 1.67
CA SER A 146 7.61 14.14 2.98
C SER A 146 6.13 14.44 3.25
N GLN A 147 5.67 15.66 2.97
CA GLN A 147 4.26 16.03 3.16
C GLN A 147 3.32 15.24 2.23
N MET A 148 3.69 15.02 0.98
CA MET A 148 2.90 14.23 0.02
C MET A 148 2.73 12.77 0.49
N MET A 149 3.82 12.16 1.00
CA MET A 149 3.76 10.81 1.57
C MET A 149 2.91 10.74 2.83
N THR A 150 3.05 11.75 3.71
CA THR A 150 2.27 11.86 4.95
C THR A 150 0.77 11.99 4.67
N ALA A 151 0.37 12.69 3.62
CA ALA A 151 -1.03 12.85 3.24
C ALA A 151 -1.72 11.51 2.98
N GLY A 152 -1.14 10.67 2.12
CA GLY A 152 -1.68 9.35 1.80
C GLY A 152 -1.75 8.43 3.03
N THR A 153 -0.69 8.45 3.85
CA THR A 153 -0.61 7.65 5.09
C THR A 153 -1.64 8.11 6.12
N ALA A 154 -1.80 9.41 6.33
CA ALA A 154 -2.79 9.95 7.26
C ALA A 154 -4.23 9.60 6.82
N GLY A 155 -4.51 9.70 5.52
CA GLY A 155 -5.80 9.25 4.98
C GLY A 155 -6.04 7.77 5.23
N SER A 156 -5.04 6.93 4.96
CA SER A 156 -5.14 5.48 5.17
C SER A 156 -5.35 5.08 6.63
N LEU A 157 -4.84 5.87 7.57
CA LEU A 157 -5.00 5.63 9.00
C LEU A 157 -6.44 5.91 9.48
N VAL A 158 -7.02 7.02 9.03
CA VAL A 158 -8.35 7.46 9.48
C VAL A 158 -9.47 6.69 8.76
N GLY A 159 -9.21 6.20 7.54
CA GLY A 159 -10.19 5.55 6.69
C GLY A 159 -10.97 4.39 7.32
N PRO A 160 -10.32 3.40 7.94
CA PRO A 160 -11.04 2.25 8.51
C PRO A 160 -11.96 2.65 9.66
N LEU A 161 -11.62 3.69 10.44
CA LEU A 161 -12.46 4.19 11.53
C LEU A 161 -13.74 4.83 10.97
N ILE A 162 -13.59 5.74 10.00
CA ILE A 162 -14.72 6.39 9.34
C ILE A 162 -15.56 5.36 8.59
N GLY A 163 -14.93 4.46 7.83
CA GLY A 163 -15.60 3.42 7.08
C GLY A 163 -16.39 2.46 7.98
N GLY A 164 -15.80 2.09 9.13
CA GLY A 164 -16.47 1.25 10.14
C GLY A 164 -17.68 1.93 10.76
N ALA A 165 -17.55 3.21 11.14
CA ALA A 165 -18.66 4.00 11.69
C ALA A 165 -19.81 4.16 10.66
N LEU A 166 -19.47 4.52 9.42
CA LEU A 166 -20.45 4.67 8.35
C LEU A 166 -21.12 3.35 7.99
N SER A 167 -20.34 2.26 7.90
CA SER A 167 -20.89 0.92 7.61
C SER A 167 -21.81 0.42 8.72
N SER A 168 -21.48 0.69 9.97
CA SER A 168 -22.29 0.32 11.13
C SER A 168 -23.60 1.12 11.20
N ALA A 169 -23.57 2.42 10.84
CA ALA A 169 -24.74 3.29 10.95
C ALA A 169 -25.65 3.23 9.71
N PHE A 170 -25.10 3.07 8.50
CA PHE A 170 -25.81 3.26 7.25
C PHE A 170 -25.66 2.09 6.26
N GLY A 171 -24.95 1.01 6.67
CA GLY A 171 -24.68 -0.16 5.81
C GLY A 171 -23.44 -0.03 4.94
N TYR A 172 -22.96 -1.18 4.41
CA TYR A 172 -21.68 -1.29 3.72
C TYR A 172 -21.61 -0.56 2.37
N ARG A 173 -22.71 -0.15 1.78
CA ARG A 173 -22.76 0.57 0.49
C ARG A 173 -22.35 2.03 0.62
N ILE A 174 -22.66 2.68 1.75
CA ILE A 174 -22.45 4.12 1.96
C ILE A 174 -20.99 4.55 1.90
N PRO A 175 -20.01 3.84 2.49
CA PRO A 175 -18.60 4.17 2.32
C PRO A 175 -18.16 4.25 0.85
N PHE A 176 -18.68 3.39 -0.03
CA PHE A 176 -18.34 3.40 -1.45
C PHE A 176 -18.91 4.64 -2.17
N PHE A 177 -20.14 5.05 -1.86
CA PHE A 177 -20.73 6.25 -2.44
C PHE A 177 -20.00 7.51 -1.98
N ILE A 178 -19.69 7.62 -0.70
CA ILE A 178 -18.93 8.75 -0.14
C ILE A 178 -17.53 8.79 -0.77
N THR A 179 -16.83 7.66 -0.82
CA THR A 179 -15.50 7.60 -1.43
C THR A 179 -15.54 7.99 -2.90
N GLY A 180 -16.52 7.48 -3.66
CA GLY A 180 -16.72 7.84 -5.05
C GLY A 180 -16.93 9.34 -5.24
N GLY A 181 -17.75 9.97 -4.39
CA GLY A 181 -17.97 11.42 -4.38
C GLY A 181 -16.72 12.22 -4.04
N LEU A 182 -15.98 11.82 -3.01
CA LEU A 182 -14.70 12.45 -2.62
C LEU A 182 -13.65 12.35 -3.74
N MET A 183 -13.55 11.21 -4.41
CA MET A 183 -12.66 11.03 -5.56
C MET A 183 -13.09 11.88 -6.75
N PHE A 184 -14.40 12.09 -6.94
CA PHE A 184 -14.90 13.01 -7.96
C PHE A 184 -14.52 14.47 -7.65
N LEU A 185 -14.62 14.89 -6.40
CA LEU A 185 -14.13 16.20 -5.96
C LEU A 185 -12.61 16.33 -6.15
N THR A 186 -11.86 15.26 -5.91
CA THR A 186 -10.41 15.20 -6.19
C THR A 186 -10.12 15.36 -7.68
N PHE A 187 -10.91 14.72 -8.55
CA PHE A 187 -10.83 14.89 -10.01
C PHE A 187 -11.08 16.36 -10.40
N LEU A 188 -12.16 16.97 -9.93
CA LEU A 188 -12.49 18.37 -10.21
C LEU A 188 -11.41 19.32 -9.69
N GLY A 189 -10.94 19.13 -8.45
CA GLY A 189 -9.86 19.92 -7.87
C GLY A 189 -8.57 19.83 -8.70
N THR A 190 -8.19 18.61 -9.11
CA THR A 190 -7.02 18.41 -9.96
C THR A 190 -7.19 19.07 -11.33
N TRP A 191 -8.35 18.96 -11.93
CA TRP A 191 -8.65 19.57 -13.24
C TRP A 191 -8.57 21.09 -13.20
N LEU A 192 -9.23 21.71 -12.23
CA LEU A 192 -9.42 23.17 -12.16
C LEU A 192 -8.25 23.92 -11.52
N LEU A 193 -7.58 23.32 -10.52
CA LEU A 193 -6.65 24.04 -9.66
C LEU A 193 -5.18 23.66 -9.88
N VAL A 194 -4.90 22.43 -10.38
CA VAL A 194 -3.53 21.99 -10.65
C VAL A 194 -3.04 22.56 -11.98
N LYS A 195 -1.85 23.15 -11.95
CA LYS A 195 -1.11 23.57 -13.14
C LYS A 195 0.15 22.73 -13.24
N GLU A 196 0.50 22.30 -14.43
CA GLU A 196 1.72 21.56 -14.73
C GLU A 196 2.42 22.26 -15.91
N ASP A 197 3.69 22.60 -15.72
CA ASP A 197 4.56 23.08 -16.80
C ASP A 197 5.33 21.88 -17.34
N PHE A 198 4.73 21.22 -18.34
CA PHE A 198 5.20 19.94 -18.82
C PHE A 198 6.23 20.09 -19.92
N THR A 199 7.43 19.55 -19.68
CA THR A 199 8.46 19.34 -20.71
C THR A 199 8.67 17.85 -20.97
N THR A 200 8.58 17.42 -22.22
CA THR A 200 8.78 16.01 -22.59
C THR A 200 10.20 15.55 -22.26
N VAL A 201 10.31 14.45 -21.52
CA VAL A 201 11.61 13.82 -21.22
C VAL A 201 12.02 12.89 -22.36
N SER A 202 13.15 13.17 -23.01
CA SER A 202 13.72 12.29 -24.04
C SER A 202 14.38 11.05 -23.43
N ARG A 203 14.09 9.87 -24.02
CA ARG A 203 14.48 8.54 -23.50
C ARG A 203 15.79 7.99 -24.10
N GLU A 204 16.71 8.81 -24.57
CA GLU A 204 17.82 8.35 -25.44
C GLU A 204 18.88 7.42 -24.79
N ASN A 205 18.90 7.14 -23.50
CA ASN A 205 19.98 6.36 -22.86
C ASN A 205 19.53 5.32 -21.82
N MET A 206 18.51 4.51 -22.11
CA MET A 206 18.08 3.49 -21.15
C MET A 206 18.75 2.12 -21.39
N LYS A 207 19.76 1.76 -20.57
CA LYS A 207 20.36 0.42 -20.58
C LYS A 207 19.32 -0.66 -20.17
N PRO A 208 19.27 -1.85 -20.80
CA PRO A 208 18.41 -2.94 -20.39
C PRO A 208 18.80 -3.48 -19.00
N MET A 209 17.81 -4.02 -18.24
CA MET A 209 18.02 -4.47 -16.84
C MET A 209 19.14 -5.50 -16.69
N GLY A 210 19.30 -6.42 -17.66
CA GLY A 210 20.38 -7.40 -17.64
C GLY A 210 21.77 -6.80 -17.57
N GLN A 211 21.99 -5.67 -18.25
CA GLN A 211 23.27 -4.93 -18.17
C GLN A 211 23.43 -4.21 -16.83
N ILE A 212 22.32 -3.62 -16.29
CA ILE A 212 22.38 -2.96 -14.98
C ILE A 212 22.72 -3.97 -13.89
N LEU A 213 22.09 -5.14 -13.88
CA LEU A 213 22.37 -6.20 -12.89
C LEU A 213 23.83 -6.68 -12.96
N GLN A 214 24.44 -6.72 -14.14
CA GLN A 214 25.85 -7.10 -14.29
C GLN A 214 26.81 -6.02 -13.75
N ASP A 215 26.41 -4.77 -13.84
CA ASP A 215 27.20 -3.62 -13.36
C ASP A 215 27.04 -3.39 -11.83
N LEU A 216 26.12 -4.08 -11.14
CA LEU A 216 25.85 -3.89 -9.71
C LEU A 216 26.85 -4.69 -8.83
N PRO A 217 27.47 -4.06 -7.82
CA PRO A 217 28.49 -4.71 -7.00
C PRO A 217 27.95 -5.86 -6.13
N ASN A 218 26.64 -5.94 -5.90
CA ASN A 218 26.05 -6.89 -4.94
C ASN A 218 24.65 -7.38 -5.34
N VAL A 219 24.53 -7.99 -6.52
CA VAL A 219 23.26 -8.49 -7.08
C VAL A 219 22.51 -9.44 -6.13
N LYS A 220 23.24 -10.32 -5.44
CA LYS A 220 22.66 -11.24 -4.46
C LYS A 220 21.89 -10.51 -3.35
N LEU A 221 22.45 -9.45 -2.81
CA LEU A 221 21.77 -8.63 -1.78
C LEU A 221 20.53 -7.96 -2.32
N ILE A 222 20.59 -7.41 -3.53
CA ILE A 222 19.46 -6.73 -4.16
C ILE A 222 18.29 -7.69 -4.38
N ILE A 223 18.57 -8.90 -4.86
CA ILE A 223 17.56 -9.96 -5.00
C ILE A 223 16.97 -10.35 -3.64
N ILE A 224 17.81 -10.49 -2.61
CA ILE A 224 17.33 -10.78 -1.25
C ILE A 224 16.42 -9.66 -0.74
N MET A 225 16.75 -8.38 -1.00
CA MET A 225 15.88 -7.27 -0.63
C MET A 225 14.55 -7.28 -1.38
N PHE A 226 14.54 -7.65 -2.67
CA PHE A 226 13.30 -7.82 -3.44
C PHE A 226 12.41 -8.92 -2.83
N VAL A 227 13.00 -10.08 -2.52
CA VAL A 227 12.29 -11.18 -1.86
C VAL A 227 11.79 -10.76 -0.47
N THR A 228 12.62 -10.04 0.28
CA THR A 228 12.25 -9.53 1.62
C THR A 228 11.05 -8.59 1.54
N THR A 229 11.08 -7.61 0.65
CA THR A 229 9.94 -6.67 0.51
C THR A 229 8.69 -7.37 -0.01
N MET A 230 8.83 -8.38 -0.88
CA MET A 230 7.74 -9.24 -1.34
C MET A 230 7.10 -9.99 -0.16
N ILE A 231 7.90 -10.62 0.71
CA ILE A 231 7.41 -11.39 1.86
C ILE A 231 6.78 -10.45 2.90
N VAL A 232 7.39 -9.31 3.19
CA VAL A 232 6.83 -8.31 4.12
C VAL A 232 5.48 -7.79 3.61
N GLN A 233 5.36 -7.49 2.31
CA GLN A 233 4.11 -7.07 1.71
C GLN A 233 3.06 -8.20 1.73
N SER A 234 3.50 -9.44 1.46
CA SER A 234 2.64 -10.62 1.55
C SER A 234 2.10 -10.83 2.96
N SER A 235 2.91 -10.62 3.99
CA SER A 235 2.48 -10.76 5.38
C SER A 235 1.36 -9.80 5.78
N THR A 236 1.41 -8.56 5.29
CA THR A 236 0.34 -7.58 5.52
C THR A 236 -0.92 -7.96 4.75
N MET A 237 -0.78 -8.29 3.47
CA MET A 237 -1.90 -8.59 2.58
C MET A 237 -2.53 -9.98 2.83
N SER A 238 -1.92 -10.85 3.62
CA SER A 238 -2.55 -12.12 4.03
C SER A 238 -3.67 -11.93 5.04
N ILE A 239 -3.63 -10.85 5.83
CA ILE A 239 -4.58 -10.58 6.90
C ILE A 239 -5.69 -9.64 6.45
N ASP A 240 -5.36 -8.62 5.66
CA ASP A 240 -6.29 -7.53 5.32
C ASP A 240 -7.61 -7.99 4.68
N PRO A 241 -7.65 -8.97 3.74
CA PRO A 241 -8.91 -9.44 3.15
C PRO A 241 -9.83 -10.15 4.14
N ILE A 242 -9.27 -10.73 5.20
CA ILE A 242 -10.00 -11.61 6.12
C ILE A 242 -10.30 -10.98 7.47
N VAL A 243 -9.65 -9.85 7.81
CA VAL A 243 -9.72 -9.27 9.16
C VAL A 243 -11.14 -9.00 9.62
N SER A 244 -12.00 -8.47 8.75
CA SER A 244 -13.38 -8.16 9.11
C SER A 244 -14.25 -9.41 9.29
N LEU A 245 -14.00 -10.46 8.50
CA LEU A 245 -14.66 -11.75 8.67
C LEU A 245 -14.20 -12.45 9.95
N TYR A 246 -12.91 -12.32 10.29
CA TYR A 246 -12.39 -12.85 11.54
C TYR A 246 -12.97 -12.13 12.75
N VAL A 247 -13.06 -10.80 12.74
CA VAL A 247 -13.75 -10.03 13.78
C VAL A 247 -15.21 -10.46 13.92
N LYS A 248 -15.91 -10.69 12.79
CA LYS A 248 -17.29 -11.22 12.80
C LYS A 248 -17.37 -12.60 13.46
N SER A 249 -16.39 -13.48 13.23
CA SER A 249 -16.38 -14.81 13.85
C SER A 249 -16.06 -14.76 15.34
N LEU A 250 -15.25 -13.79 15.80
CA LEU A 250 -14.93 -13.60 17.23
C LEU A 250 -16.07 -12.94 18.03
N MET A 251 -16.96 -12.20 17.33
CA MET A 251 -18.04 -11.43 17.97
C MET A 251 -19.38 -11.59 17.22
N PRO A 252 -19.92 -12.82 17.10
CA PRO A 252 -21.07 -13.10 16.22
C PRO A 252 -22.36 -12.39 16.64
N HIS A 253 -22.50 -12.03 17.91
CA HIS A 253 -23.70 -11.37 18.48
C HIS A 253 -23.56 -9.85 18.61
N SER A 254 -22.47 -9.25 18.13
CA SER A 254 -22.28 -7.79 18.20
C SER A 254 -23.06 -7.08 17.09
N ASN A 255 -23.80 -6.03 17.46
CA ASN A 255 -24.48 -5.17 16.49
C ASN A 255 -23.52 -4.20 15.78
N ASN A 256 -22.28 -4.05 16.25
CA ASN A 256 -21.31 -3.07 15.78
C ASN A 256 -20.07 -3.71 15.12
N ILE A 257 -20.26 -4.86 14.45
CA ILE A 257 -19.14 -5.62 13.82
C ILE A 257 -18.31 -4.74 12.91
N ALA A 258 -18.94 -3.90 12.07
CA ALA A 258 -18.22 -3.03 11.14
C ALA A 258 -17.36 -2.00 11.87
N LEU A 259 -17.86 -1.37 12.93
CA LEU A 259 -17.09 -0.41 13.72
C LEU A 259 -15.88 -1.09 14.39
N ILE A 260 -16.09 -2.25 15.01
CA ILE A 260 -15.02 -3.01 15.66
C ILE A 260 -13.98 -3.47 14.64
N ALA A 261 -14.41 -3.98 13.48
CA ALA A 261 -13.53 -4.36 12.39
C ALA A 261 -12.72 -3.15 11.87
N GLY A 262 -13.33 -1.97 11.79
CA GLY A 262 -12.66 -0.73 11.44
C GLY A 262 -11.58 -0.33 12.45
N ILE A 263 -11.87 -0.44 13.76
CA ILE A 263 -10.88 -0.20 14.82
C ILE A 263 -9.71 -1.20 14.69
N VAL A 264 -10.00 -2.48 14.58
CA VAL A 264 -8.97 -3.53 14.44
C VAL A 264 -8.13 -3.33 13.17
N ALA A 265 -8.75 -2.90 12.07
CA ALA A 265 -8.04 -2.61 10.82
C ALA A 265 -7.14 -1.37 10.92
N ALA A 266 -7.52 -0.36 11.72
CA ALA A 266 -6.74 0.86 11.91
C ALA A 266 -5.53 0.69 12.85
N THR A 267 -5.55 -0.29 13.76
CA THR A 267 -4.52 -0.42 14.80
C THR A 267 -3.10 -0.58 14.29
N PRO A 268 -2.77 -1.33 13.20
CA PRO A 268 -1.42 -1.38 12.68
C PRO A 268 -0.92 -0.02 12.18
N GLY A 269 -1.81 0.75 11.53
CA GLY A 269 -1.50 2.10 11.07
C GLY A 269 -1.17 3.05 12.22
N LEU A 270 -1.92 2.98 13.33
CA LEU A 270 -1.63 3.73 14.56
C LEU A 270 -0.25 3.36 15.13
N GLY A 271 0.04 2.07 15.23
CA GLY A 271 1.36 1.59 15.68
C GLY A 271 2.49 2.12 14.80
N THR A 272 2.33 2.04 13.49
CA THR A 272 3.29 2.56 12.50
C THR A 272 3.50 4.08 12.65
N MET A 273 2.43 4.85 12.76
CA MET A 273 2.49 6.31 12.89
C MET A 273 3.26 6.74 14.15
N LEU A 274 3.00 6.11 15.28
CA LEU A 274 3.64 6.45 16.55
C LEU A 274 5.12 6.06 16.58
N SER A 275 5.51 5.02 15.88
CA SER A 275 6.86 4.45 15.94
C SER A 275 7.78 4.84 14.77
N ALA A 276 7.24 5.30 13.65
CA ALA A 276 8.00 5.55 12.42
C ALA A 276 9.22 6.46 12.62
N SER A 277 9.05 7.58 13.33
CA SER A 277 10.14 8.51 13.63
C SER A 277 11.22 7.88 14.52
N HIS A 278 10.80 7.15 15.57
CA HIS A 278 11.73 6.50 16.51
C HIS A 278 12.53 5.37 15.82
N ILE A 279 11.86 4.59 14.97
CA ILE A 279 12.51 3.51 14.20
C ILE A 279 13.43 4.09 13.12
N GLY A 280 13.07 5.22 12.51
CA GLY A 280 13.94 5.95 11.59
C GLY A 280 15.25 6.38 12.28
N HIS A 281 15.17 7.03 13.43
CA HIS A 281 16.35 7.40 14.22
C HIS A 281 17.15 6.19 14.72
N LEU A 282 16.48 5.08 15.06
CA LEU A 282 17.16 3.84 15.40
C LEU A 282 17.94 3.29 14.20
N MET A 283 17.35 3.33 13.01
CA MET A 283 17.97 2.90 11.75
C MET A 283 19.23 3.72 11.44
N ASP A 284 19.21 5.03 11.69
CA ASP A 284 20.37 5.92 11.51
C ASP A 284 21.50 5.58 12.50
N ARG A 285 21.16 5.14 13.72
CA ARG A 285 22.15 4.84 14.77
C ARG A 285 22.77 3.44 14.66
N VAL A 286 21.94 2.42 14.42
CA VAL A 286 22.38 1.02 14.47
C VAL A 286 22.52 0.38 13.09
N GLY A 287 22.07 1.05 12.04
CA GLY A 287 22.08 0.60 10.65
C GLY A 287 20.80 -0.14 10.22
N ALA A 288 20.43 0.04 8.97
CA ALA A 288 19.19 -0.50 8.39
C ALA A 288 19.14 -2.05 8.41
N GLU A 289 20.29 -2.71 8.21
CA GLU A 289 20.38 -4.18 8.20
C GLU A 289 20.03 -4.81 9.55
N LYS A 290 20.51 -4.21 10.65
CA LYS A 290 20.18 -4.68 12.00
C LYS A 290 18.72 -4.45 12.34
N VAL A 291 18.18 -3.27 12.00
CA VAL A 291 16.76 -2.95 12.21
C VAL A 291 15.87 -3.91 11.45
N LEU A 292 16.18 -4.21 10.18
CA LEU A 292 15.42 -5.17 9.37
C LEU A 292 15.46 -6.57 9.99
N ARG A 293 16.64 -7.05 10.38
CA ARG A 293 16.82 -8.39 10.95
C ARG A 293 16.05 -8.56 12.26
N TRP A 294 16.25 -7.65 13.22
CA TRP A 294 15.52 -7.70 14.49
C TRP A 294 14.02 -7.47 14.29
N GLY A 295 13.64 -6.59 13.37
CA GLY A 295 12.24 -6.37 13.02
C GLY A 295 11.55 -7.63 12.49
N LEU A 296 12.19 -8.39 11.59
CA LEU A 296 11.67 -9.66 11.08
C LEU A 296 11.52 -10.70 12.18
N LEU A 297 12.51 -10.82 13.07
CA LEU A 297 12.46 -11.75 14.20
C LEU A 297 11.34 -11.40 15.17
N ILE A 298 11.24 -10.14 15.59
CA ILE A 298 10.20 -9.69 16.51
C ILE A 298 8.81 -9.84 15.85
N ALA A 299 8.65 -9.47 14.58
CA ALA A 299 7.40 -9.68 13.86
C ALA A 299 7.00 -11.17 13.85
N THR A 300 7.94 -12.08 13.58
CA THR A 300 7.71 -13.53 13.64
C THR A 300 7.21 -13.96 15.03
N ILE A 301 7.83 -13.47 16.10
CA ILE A 301 7.45 -13.79 17.47
C ILE A 301 6.04 -13.25 17.79
N LEU A 302 5.69 -12.05 17.31
CA LEU A 302 4.36 -11.46 17.52
C LEU A 302 3.24 -12.24 16.82
N PHE A 303 3.54 -12.99 15.75
CA PHE A 303 2.53 -13.85 15.11
C PHE A 303 2.17 -15.07 15.95
N ILE A 304 3.02 -15.52 16.87
CA ILE A 304 2.74 -16.69 17.74
C ILE A 304 1.50 -16.45 18.60
N PRO A 305 1.41 -15.40 19.44
CA PRO A 305 0.19 -15.18 20.25
C PRO A 305 -1.02 -14.82 19.38
N MET A 306 -0.83 -14.32 18.15
CA MET A 306 -1.93 -14.06 17.22
C MET A 306 -2.62 -15.35 16.72
N THR A 307 -2.02 -16.51 16.89
CA THR A 307 -2.68 -17.81 16.62
C THR A 307 -3.64 -18.26 17.72
N PHE A 308 -3.64 -17.58 18.89
CA PHE A 308 -4.44 -17.95 20.07
C PHE A 308 -5.33 -16.78 20.52
N ILE A 309 -5.90 -16.02 19.57
CA ILE A 309 -6.70 -14.82 19.84
C ILE A 309 -8.06 -15.20 20.49
N PRO A 310 -8.37 -14.74 21.71
CA PRO A 310 -9.64 -15.02 22.36
C PRO A 310 -10.78 -14.07 21.95
N ASN A 311 -10.48 -12.86 21.50
CA ASN A 311 -11.47 -11.84 21.16
C ASN A 311 -10.88 -10.73 20.24
N ALA A 312 -11.75 -9.90 19.67
CA ALA A 312 -11.34 -8.85 18.72
C ALA A 312 -10.42 -7.77 19.34
N TRP A 313 -10.52 -7.49 20.64
CA TRP A 313 -9.66 -6.50 21.29
C TRP A 313 -8.24 -7.00 21.48
N SER A 314 -8.08 -8.30 21.78
CA SER A 314 -6.77 -8.94 21.78
C SER A 314 -6.13 -8.90 20.37
N LEU A 315 -6.91 -9.15 19.32
CA LEU A 315 -6.46 -9.01 17.95
C LEU A 315 -5.99 -7.56 17.66
N ALA A 316 -6.76 -6.55 18.06
CA ALA A 316 -6.40 -5.14 17.91
C ALA A 316 -5.07 -4.82 18.60
N PHE A 317 -4.87 -5.30 19.83
CA PHE A 317 -3.63 -5.09 20.58
C PHE A 317 -2.40 -5.69 19.87
N TRP A 318 -2.48 -6.95 19.46
CA TRP A 318 -1.36 -7.60 18.77
C TRP A 318 -1.08 -6.99 17.39
N ARG A 319 -2.13 -6.59 16.65
CA ARG A 319 -1.98 -5.85 15.39
C ARG A 319 -1.34 -4.47 15.59
N PHE A 320 -1.65 -3.79 16.69
CA PHE A 320 -1.00 -2.53 17.05
C PHE A 320 0.51 -2.73 17.26
N LEU A 321 0.91 -3.73 18.04
CA LEU A 321 2.34 -4.06 18.27
C LEU A 321 3.03 -4.44 16.95
N LEU A 322 2.36 -5.22 16.11
CA LEU A 322 2.88 -5.56 14.78
C LEU A 322 3.08 -4.31 13.92
N GLY A 323 2.17 -3.34 14.00
CA GLY A 323 2.28 -2.04 13.32
C GLY A 323 3.53 -1.26 13.75
N ILE A 324 3.85 -1.27 15.04
CA ILE A 324 5.09 -0.64 15.56
C ILE A 324 6.32 -1.22 14.86
N ILE A 325 6.42 -2.53 14.78
CA ILE A 325 7.58 -3.20 14.18
C ILE A 325 7.59 -3.03 12.65
N SER A 326 6.43 -3.11 12.01
CA SER A 326 6.29 -2.99 10.56
C SER A 326 6.70 -1.61 10.03
N ALA A 327 6.68 -0.57 10.86
CA ALA A 327 7.15 0.77 10.51
C ALA A 327 8.59 0.81 9.99
N GLY A 328 9.42 -0.16 10.38
CA GLY A 328 10.83 -0.24 9.98
C GLY A 328 11.11 -1.22 8.85
N LEU A 329 10.26 -2.21 8.60
CA LEU A 329 10.61 -3.34 7.72
C LEU A 329 10.82 -2.91 6.25
N LEU A 330 9.81 -2.27 5.64
CA LEU A 330 9.94 -1.79 4.26
C LEU A 330 10.95 -0.65 4.12
N PRO A 331 10.95 0.40 4.99
CA PRO A 331 11.95 1.46 4.91
C PRO A 331 13.39 0.94 5.08
N ALA A 332 13.64 -0.01 5.98
CA ALA A 332 14.97 -0.58 6.15
C ALA A 332 15.44 -1.32 4.89
N ALA A 333 14.59 -2.14 4.27
CA ALA A 333 14.93 -2.82 3.02
C ALA A 333 15.20 -1.82 1.88
N GLN A 334 14.40 -0.74 1.80
CA GLN A 334 14.60 0.33 0.82
C GLN A 334 15.90 1.10 1.06
N THR A 335 16.25 1.38 2.31
CA THR A 335 17.53 2.01 2.69
C THR A 335 18.71 1.14 2.28
N ILE A 336 18.63 -0.18 2.52
CA ILE A 336 19.68 -1.12 2.09
C ILE A 336 19.83 -1.09 0.57
N LEU A 337 18.72 -1.09 -0.18
CA LEU A 337 18.77 -0.95 -1.65
C LEU A 337 19.43 0.37 -2.06
N THR A 338 19.05 1.49 -1.44
CA THR A 338 19.61 2.82 -1.75
C THR A 338 21.12 2.87 -1.56
N LEU A 339 21.62 2.25 -0.50
CA LEU A 339 23.06 2.23 -0.18
C LEU A 339 23.90 1.31 -1.10
N ASN A 340 23.26 0.36 -1.79
CA ASN A 340 23.95 -0.65 -2.61
C ASN A 340 23.68 -0.51 -4.11
N VAL A 341 22.99 0.54 -4.53
CA VAL A 341 22.64 0.80 -5.92
C VAL A 341 23.17 2.17 -6.34
N PRO A 342 23.87 2.31 -7.48
CA PRO A 342 24.32 3.61 -7.97
C PRO A 342 23.12 4.49 -8.37
N PRO A 343 23.23 5.84 -8.25
CA PRO A 343 22.13 6.78 -8.48
C PRO A 343 21.44 6.63 -9.85
N GLU A 344 22.21 6.27 -10.87
CA GLU A 344 21.73 6.09 -12.25
C GLU A 344 20.76 4.89 -12.39
N ALA A 345 20.86 3.91 -11.49
CA ALA A 345 20.05 2.70 -11.48
C ALA A 345 18.87 2.77 -10.51
N PHE A 346 18.77 3.79 -9.63
CA PHE A 346 17.73 3.88 -8.58
C PHE A 346 16.32 3.71 -9.14
N GLY A 347 15.94 4.49 -10.12
CA GLY A 347 14.57 4.47 -10.63
C GLY A 347 14.11 3.07 -11.08
N ARG A 348 15.01 2.31 -11.70
CA ARG A 348 14.72 0.97 -12.20
C ARG A 348 14.69 -0.07 -11.08
N VAL A 349 15.71 -0.07 -10.22
CA VAL A 349 15.76 -1.02 -9.09
C VAL A 349 14.54 -0.84 -8.18
N PHE A 350 14.14 0.40 -7.91
CA PHE A 350 12.92 0.68 -7.14
C PHE A 350 11.63 0.30 -7.88
N SER A 351 11.57 0.44 -9.20
CA SER A 351 10.43 -0.06 -9.99
C SER A 351 10.29 -1.58 -9.91
N TYR A 352 11.42 -2.32 -10.00
CA TYR A 352 11.40 -3.77 -9.81
C TYR A 352 11.02 -4.15 -8.38
N ASN A 353 11.54 -3.43 -7.38
CA ASN A 353 11.14 -3.64 -5.99
C ASN A 353 9.62 -3.46 -5.79
N GLN A 354 9.01 -2.45 -6.42
CA GLN A 354 7.55 -2.29 -6.40
C GLN A 354 6.81 -3.44 -7.09
N SER A 355 7.37 -3.98 -8.17
CA SER A 355 6.79 -5.17 -8.83
C SER A 355 6.82 -6.39 -7.91
N PHE A 356 7.93 -6.62 -7.20
CA PHE A 356 8.01 -7.68 -6.19
C PHE A 356 7.03 -7.46 -5.03
N GLN A 357 6.86 -6.23 -4.55
CA GLN A 357 5.84 -5.91 -3.55
C GLN A 357 4.42 -6.18 -4.07
N ALA A 358 4.12 -5.84 -5.32
CA ALA A 358 2.82 -6.14 -5.93
C ALA A 358 2.56 -7.65 -6.03
N VAL A 359 3.58 -8.44 -6.42
CA VAL A 359 3.51 -9.91 -6.40
C VAL A 359 3.28 -10.41 -4.98
N GLY A 360 3.99 -9.85 -3.98
CA GLY A 360 3.77 -10.14 -2.57
C GLY A 360 2.34 -9.86 -2.11
N ALA A 361 1.77 -8.73 -2.52
CA ALA A 361 0.38 -8.39 -2.20
C ALA A 361 -0.62 -9.40 -2.79
N VAL A 362 -0.41 -9.85 -4.04
CA VAL A 362 -1.23 -10.89 -4.68
C VAL A 362 -1.09 -12.22 -3.94
N LEU A 363 0.13 -12.68 -3.73
CA LEU A 363 0.39 -13.95 -3.04
C LEU A 363 -0.17 -13.94 -1.62
N GLY A 364 0.04 -12.86 -0.87
CA GLY A 364 -0.46 -12.71 0.50
C GLY A 364 -1.98 -12.79 0.56
N SER A 365 -2.68 -11.99 -0.25
CA SER A 365 -4.15 -11.97 -0.26
C SER A 365 -4.77 -13.32 -0.64
N LEU A 366 -4.18 -14.03 -1.59
CA LEU A 366 -4.64 -15.36 -1.99
C LEU A 366 -4.30 -16.42 -0.94
N LEU A 367 -3.08 -16.43 -0.40
CA LEU A 367 -2.67 -17.39 0.65
C LEU A 367 -3.53 -17.21 1.90
N GLY A 368 -3.67 -15.99 2.42
CA GLY A 368 -4.47 -15.72 3.60
C GLY A 368 -5.93 -16.15 3.42
N SER A 369 -6.52 -15.82 2.28
CA SER A 369 -7.90 -16.17 1.96
C SER A 369 -8.12 -17.67 1.76
N THR A 370 -7.18 -18.36 1.12
CA THR A 370 -7.25 -19.81 0.93
C THR A 370 -7.12 -20.55 2.26
N ILE A 371 -6.11 -20.20 3.08
CA ILE A 371 -5.87 -20.82 4.38
C ILE A 371 -7.08 -20.60 5.31
N SER A 372 -7.59 -19.36 5.40
CA SER A 372 -8.76 -19.05 6.24
C SER A 372 -10.05 -19.72 5.76
N GLY A 373 -10.17 -19.93 4.46
CA GLY A 373 -11.32 -20.63 3.87
C GLY A 373 -11.31 -22.12 4.10
N MET A 374 -10.15 -22.76 3.96
CA MET A 374 -9.98 -24.22 4.13
C MET A 374 -9.83 -24.65 5.59
N PHE A 375 -9.18 -23.83 6.41
CA PHE A 375 -8.90 -24.07 7.82
C PHE A 375 -9.61 -23.03 8.69
N THR A 376 -8.93 -22.53 9.73
CA THR A 376 -9.42 -21.44 10.57
C THR A 376 -8.59 -20.17 10.36
N TYR A 377 -9.08 -19.02 10.81
CA TYR A 377 -8.38 -17.74 10.64
C TYR A 377 -7.03 -17.70 11.36
N GLU A 378 -6.91 -18.43 12.45
CA GLU A 378 -5.69 -18.52 13.28
C GLU A 378 -4.52 -19.13 12.48
N TRP A 379 -4.78 -20.08 11.58
CA TRP A 379 -3.75 -20.67 10.72
C TRP A 379 -3.13 -19.68 9.74
N VAL A 380 -3.84 -18.62 9.40
CA VAL A 380 -3.27 -17.53 8.57
C VAL A 380 -2.12 -16.85 9.31
N PHE A 381 -2.29 -16.58 10.60
CA PHE A 381 -1.22 -15.97 11.41
C PHE A 381 -0.03 -16.91 11.57
N ALA A 382 -0.26 -18.20 11.81
CA ALA A 382 0.80 -19.20 11.88
C ALA A 382 1.59 -19.28 10.55
N ALA A 383 0.90 -19.40 9.42
CA ALA A 383 1.52 -19.46 8.09
C ALA A 383 2.30 -18.18 7.78
N THR A 384 1.75 -17.02 8.10
CA THR A 384 2.41 -15.72 7.91
C THR A 384 3.66 -15.60 8.78
N GLY A 385 3.58 -16.04 10.05
CA GLY A 385 4.73 -16.09 10.95
C GLY A 385 5.85 -16.98 10.40
N ILE A 386 5.51 -18.16 9.85
CA ILE A 386 6.49 -19.06 9.21
C ILE A 386 7.15 -18.40 7.99
N THR A 387 6.40 -17.71 7.14
CA THR A 387 7.00 -17.01 5.98
C THR A 387 7.96 -15.91 6.40
N LEU A 388 7.65 -15.16 7.47
CA LEU A 388 8.56 -14.16 8.04
C LEU A 388 9.80 -14.80 8.68
N LEU A 389 9.64 -15.95 9.35
CA LEU A 389 10.77 -16.71 9.90
C LEU A 389 11.73 -17.17 8.79
N ILE A 390 11.19 -17.69 7.69
CA ILE A 390 11.99 -18.08 6.53
C ILE A 390 12.75 -16.86 5.99
N ASN A 391 12.11 -15.72 5.89
CA ASN A 391 12.76 -14.49 5.46
C ASN A 391 13.87 -14.04 6.42
N TYR A 392 13.63 -14.11 7.72
CA TYR A 392 14.66 -13.85 8.73
C TYR A 392 15.88 -14.76 8.55
N LEU A 393 15.66 -16.07 8.33
CA LEU A 393 16.76 -17.03 8.13
C LEU A 393 17.53 -16.73 6.83
N ILE A 394 16.85 -16.39 5.72
CA ILE A 394 17.50 -15.97 4.46
C ILE A 394 18.42 -14.76 4.72
N MET A 395 17.95 -13.76 5.47
CA MET A 395 18.73 -12.59 5.82
C MET A 395 19.94 -12.93 6.72
N GLN A 396 19.77 -13.82 7.68
CA GLN A 396 20.82 -14.24 8.60
C GLN A 396 21.96 -14.96 7.86
N PHE A 397 21.65 -15.91 7.00
CA PHE A 397 22.66 -16.65 6.19
C PHE A 397 23.35 -15.74 5.17
N SER A 398 22.66 -14.76 4.59
CA SER A 398 23.27 -13.80 3.68
C SER A 398 24.28 -12.87 4.36
N SER A 399 24.00 -12.48 5.61
CA SER A 399 24.89 -11.62 6.39
C SER A 399 26.16 -12.36 6.85
N GLN A 400 26.05 -13.64 7.19
CA GLN A 400 27.20 -14.47 7.57
C GLN A 400 28.18 -14.68 6.40
N SER A 401 27.66 -14.87 5.18
CA SER A 401 28.51 -15.04 3.99
C SER A 401 29.28 -13.78 3.56
N ARG A 402 29.06 -12.63 4.19
CA ARG A 402 29.79 -11.39 3.96
C ARG A 402 30.94 -11.17 4.97
N ASN A 403 30.81 -11.78 6.16
CA ASN A 403 31.78 -11.64 7.23
C ASN A 403 32.81 -12.81 7.23
N ALA A 404 32.60 -13.80 6.38
CA ALA A 404 33.53 -14.89 6.10
C ALA A 404 34.23 -14.65 4.74
#